data_fcb1b6dce5f31ba0a5aee9af49936cab
#
_entry.id   fcb1b6dce5f31ba0a5aee9af49936cab
#
_cell.length_a   1.000
_cell.length_b   1.000
_cell.length_c   1.000
_cell.angle_alpha   90.00
_cell.angle_beta   90.00
_cell.angle_gamma   90.00
#
_symmetry.space_group_name_H-M   'P 1'
#
loop_
_entity.id
_entity.type
_entity.pdbx_description
1 polymer ?
#
loop_
_entity_poly.entity_id
_entity_poly.type
_entity_poly.pdbx_seq_one_letter_code
_entity_poly.pdbx_strand_id
1 'polypeptide(L)'
;MKKYLAIFLLMLVVPLTISAQQTITVTGTVTDTQDEPMIGVNITVKDVAGLGTITDINGNFSIKMEPYHRLVFSYIGYDDVEVLV
;
A
#
# COMPACT_ATOMS: atom_id res chain seq x y z
N MET A 1 1.45 -48.26 -16.01
CA MET A 1 2.59 -47.67 -15.36
C MET A 1 2.91 -46.30 -15.86
N LYS A 2 3.11 -46.19 -17.14
CA LYS A 2 3.49 -44.87 -17.68
C LYS A 2 2.41 -43.83 -17.51
N LYS A 3 1.17 -44.23 -17.56
CA LYS A 3 0.09 -43.29 -17.38
C LYS A 3 0.04 -42.68 -15.99
N TYR A 4 0.54 -43.40 -15.00
CA TYR A 4 0.55 -42.86 -13.66
C TYR A 4 1.57 -41.75 -13.50
N LEU A 5 2.62 -41.87 -14.27
CA LEU A 5 3.65 -40.86 -14.23
C LEU A 5 3.15 -39.52 -14.72
N ALA A 6 2.34 -39.54 -15.75
CA ALA A 6 1.79 -38.31 -16.28
C ALA A 6 0.88 -37.62 -15.29
N ILE A 7 0.08 -38.38 -14.59
CA ILE A 7 -0.82 -37.82 -13.60
C ILE A 7 -0.03 -37.20 -12.46
N PHE A 8 1.05 -37.83 -12.07
CA PHE A 8 1.87 -37.33 -11.01
C PHE A 8 2.49 -36.01 -11.38
N LEU A 9 2.95 -35.86 -12.59
CA LEU A 9 3.52 -34.60 -13.04
C LEU A 9 2.50 -33.48 -13.05
N LEU A 10 1.29 -33.81 -13.41
CA LEU A 10 0.26 -32.81 -13.43
C LEU A 10 -0.02 -32.24 -12.05
N MET A 11 0.04 -33.07 -11.05
CA MET A 11 -0.20 -32.63 -9.69
C MET A 11 0.91 -31.74 -9.14
N LEU A 12 2.10 -31.92 -9.64
CA LEU A 12 3.21 -31.11 -9.20
C LEU A 12 3.11 -29.66 -9.64
N VAL A 13 2.37 -29.41 -10.68
CA VAL A 13 2.25 -28.06 -11.21
C VAL A 13 1.29 -27.22 -10.37
N VAL A 14 0.30 -27.85 -9.80
CA VAL A 14 -0.74 -27.13 -9.07
C VAL A 14 -0.22 -26.28 -7.94
N PRO A 15 0.68 -26.78 -7.10
CA PRO A 15 1.14 -25.98 -5.96
C PRO A 15 1.93 -24.74 -6.31
N LEU A 16 2.27 -24.59 -7.56
CA LEU A 16 3.06 -23.44 -7.97
C LEU A 16 2.22 -22.19 -8.17
N THR A 17 0.93 -22.32 -8.10
CA THR A 17 0.07 -21.17 -8.19
C THR A 17 0.02 -20.49 -6.84
N ILE A 18 1.04 -19.75 -6.57
CA ILE A 18 1.10 -19.02 -5.32
C ILE A 18 0.48 -17.66 -5.51
N SER A 19 -0.36 -17.28 -4.59
CA SER A 19 -0.94 -15.97 -4.64
C SER A 19 0.14 -14.94 -4.42
N ALA A 20 0.24 -14.02 -5.31
CA ALA A 20 1.14 -12.89 -5.15
C ALA A 20 0.64 -12.00 -4.02
N GLN A 21 1.53 -11.19 -3.50
CA GLN A 21 1.17 -10.18 -2.54
C GLN A 21 0.18 -9.23 -3.17
N GLN A 22 -0.84 -8.90 -2.43
CA GLN A 22 -1.83 -7.96 -2.89
C GLN A 22 -1.31 -6.55 -2.70
N THR A 23 -1.28 -5.80 -3.77
CA THR A 23 -0.96 -4.39 -3.72
C THR A 23 -2.21 -3.60 -4.01
N ILE A 24 -2.53 -2.67 -3.15
CA ILE A 24 -3.67 -1.80 -3.33
C ILE A 24 -3.20 -0.38 -3.56
N THR A 25 -4.03 0.42 -4.18
CA THR A 25 -3.78 1.85 -4.35
C THR A 25 -4.68 2.60 -3.39
N VAL A 26 -4.05 3.37 -2.51
CA VAL A 26 -4.77 4.21 -1.55
C VAL A 26 -4.68 5.64 -2.02
N THR A 27 -5.82 6.28 -2.16
CA THR A 27 -5.89 7.68 -2.55
C THR A 27 -6.66 8.47 -1.52
N GLY A 28 -6.40 9.76 -1.46
CA GLY A 28 -7.11 10.62 -0.54
C GLY A 28 -6.71 12.06 -0.70
N THR A 29 -7.31 12.89 0.13
CA THR A 29 -7.04 14.32 0.16
C THR A 29 -6.76 14.72 1.60
N VAL A 30 -5.72 15.52 1.80
CA VAL A 30 -5.38 16.05 3.11
C VAL A 30 -5.77 17.52 3.15
N THR A 31 -6.57 17.86 4.13
CA THR A 31 -7.01 19.24 4.34
C THR A 31 -6.72 19.67 5.77
N ASP A 32 -6.64 20.97 5.99
CA ASP A 32 -6.51 21.51 7.34
C ASP A 32 -7.87 21.67 7.99
N THR A 33 -7.88 22.28 9.20
CA THR A 33 -9.12 22.47 9.96
C THR A 33 -10.10 23.43 9.31
N GLN A 34 -9.65 24.17 8.30
CA GLN A 34 -10.47 25.10 7.55
C GLN A 34 -10.82 24.58 6.17
N ASP A 35 -10.65 23.27 5.95
CA ASP A 35 -10.98 22.60 4.69
C ASP A 35 -10.09 23.03 3.54
N GLU A 36 -8.94 23.58 3.81
CA GLU A 36 -8.01 23.96 2.76
C GLU A 36 -7.02 22.83 2.48
N PRO A 37 -6.71 22.58 1.21
CA PRO A 37 -5.80 21.49 0.86
C PRO A 37 -4.39 21.78 1.38
N MET A 38 -3.74 20.74 1.87
CA MET A 38 -2.38 20.82 2.39
C MET A 38 -1.41 20.19 1.40
N ILE A 39 -0.53 21.02 0.85
CA ILE A 39 0.51 20.58 -0.06
C ILE A 39 1.75 20.19 0.74
N GLY A 40 2.45 19.16 0.29
CA GLY A 40 3.74 18.80 0.84
C GLY A 40 3.69 17.98 2.13
N VAL A 41 2.54 17.40 2.44
CA VAL A 41 2.41 16.50 3.57
C VAL A 41 3.12 15.19 3.25
N ASN A 42 4.02 14.75 4.11
CA ASN A 42 4.71 13.48 3.95
C ASN A 42 3.79 12.35 4.39
N ILE A 43 3.69 11.34 3.54
CA ILE A 43 2.89 10.15 3.83
C ILE A 43 3.79 8.96 3.68
N THR A 44 3.98 8.21 4.75
CA THR A 44 4.83 7.02 4.73
C THR A 44 4.03 5.81 5.21
N VAL A 45 4.49 4.64 4.83
CA VAL A 45 3.91 3.39 5.31
C VAL A 45 4.72 2.94 6.50
N LYS A 46 4.05 2.79 7.63
CA LYS A 46 4.71 2.40 8.88
C LYS A 46 5.33 1.02 8.72
N ASP A 47 6.56 0.89 9.19
CA ASP A 47 7.34 -0.36 9.17
C ASP A 47 7.75 -0.83 7.78
N VAL A 48 7.57 0.01 6.76
CA VAL A 48 8.05 -0.28 5.41
C VAL A 48 8.96 0.85 4.98
N ALA A 49 10.25 0.62 5.11
CA ALA A 49 11.24 1.64 4.79
C ALA A 49 11.22 1.99 3.31
N GLY A 50 11.31 3.26 3.02
CA GLY A 50 11.43 3.74 1.65
C GLY A 50 10.12 3.81 0.87
N LEU A 51 8.99 3.49 1.49
CA LEU A 51 7.70 3.58 0.82
C LEU A 51 6.93 4.80 1.32
N GLY A 52 6.69 5.75 0.45
CA GLY A 52 5.98 6.95 0.82
C GLY A 52 5.64 7.83 -0.36
N THR A 53 4.93 8.90 -0.09
CA THR A 53 4.55 9.89 -1.09
C THR A 53 4.34 11.24 -0.43
N ILE A 54 4.00 12.24 -1.22
CA ILE A 54 3.78 13.61 -0.76
C ILE A 54 2.51 14.12 -1.42
N THR A 55 1.73 14.90 -0.69
CA THR A 55 0.54 15.52 -1.27
C THR A 55 0.89 16.58 -2.29
N ASP A 56 0.05 16.70 -3.30
CA ASP A 56 0.20 17.70 -4.35
C ASP A 56 -0.46 19.03 -3.96
N ILE A 57 -0.53 19.95 -4.90
CA ILE A 57 -1.06 21.29 -4.67
C ILE A 57 -2.53 21.27 -4.25
N ASN A 58 -3.24 20.25 -4.61
CA ASN A 58 -4.65 20.07 -4.24
C ASN A 58 -4.82 19.24 -2.97
N GLY A 59 -3.72 18.89 -2.31
CA GLY A 59 -3.74 18.05 -1.13
C GLY A 59 -3.97 16.58 -1.42
N ASN A 60 -3.96 16.20 -2.67
CA ASN A 60 -4.24 14.83 -3.08
C ASN A 60 -2.99 13.96 -3.00
N PHE A 61 -3.19 12.71 -2.69
CA PHE A 61 -2.10 11.74 -2.72
C PHE A 61 -2.59 10.40 -3.27
N SER A 62 -1.64 9.62 -3.73
CA SER A 62 -1.87 8.25 -4.17
C SER A 62 -0.64 7.43 -3.81
N ILE A 63 -0.84 6.30 -3.19
CA ILE A 63 0.25 5.42 -2.78
C ILE A 63 -0.14 3.98 -3.01
N LYS A 64 0.79 3.20 -3.54
CA LYS A 64 0.61 1.75 -3.70
C LYS A 64 1.26 1.05 -2.54
N MET A 65 0.51 0.19 -1.88
CA MET A 65 0.98 -0.48 -0.68
C MET A 65 0.24 -1.79 -0.48
N GLU A 66 0.75 -2.63 0.40
CA GLU A 66 0.02 -3.80 0.84
C GLU A 66 -0.99 -3.40 1.91
N PRO A 67 -2.14 -4.08 1.97
CA PRO A 67 -3.16 -3.75 2.98
C PRO A 67 -2.67 -4.08 4.40
N TYR A 68 -3.41 -3.58 5.38
CA TYR A 68 -3.16 -3.83 6.81
C TYR A 68 -1.92 -3.17 7.35
N HIS A 69 -1.44 -2.14 6.71
CA HIS A 69 -0.38 -1.27 7.22
C HIS A 69 -0.98 0.08 7.60
N ARG A 70 -0.26 0.80 8.45
CA ARG A 70 -0.65 2.15 8.81
C ARG A 70 0.04 3.16 7.92
N LEU A 71 -0.69 4.18 7.55
CA LEU A 71 -0.10 5.35 6.91
C LEU A 71 0.19 6.39 7.98
N VAL A 72 1.36 6.99 7.90
CA VAL A 72 1.77 8.06 8.82
C VAL A 72 1.83 9.35 8.03
N PHE A 73 1.03 10.32 8.45
CA PHE A 73 0.97 11.64 7.85
C PHE A 73 1.76 12.59 8.72
N SER A 74 2.72 13.28 8.13
CA SER A 74 3.64 14.14 8.86
C SER A 74 3.81 15.47 8.14
N TYR A 75 3.73 16.57 8.91
CA TYR A 75 3.90 17.90 8.38
C TYR A 75 4.47 18.80 9.47
N ILE A 76 5.31 19.76 9.07
CA ILE A 76 5.96 20.66 10.01
C ILE A 76 4.91 21.46 10.78
N GLY A 77 5.02 21.45 12.10
CA GLY A 77 4.11 22.18 12.96
C GLY A 77 2.86 21.42 13.36
N TYR A 78 2.73 20.19 12.92
CA TYR A 78 1.58 19.35 13.24
C TYR A 78 2.05 18.04 13.85
N ASP A 79 1.22 17.46 14.69
CA ASP A 79 1.46 16.11 15.20
C ASP A 79 1.23 15.10 14.10
N ASP A 80 2.00 14.01 14.13
CA ASP A 80 1.82 12.92 13.19
C ASP A 80 0.48 12.24 13.41
N VAL A 81 -0.15 11.83 12.31
CA VAL A 81 -1.41 11.11 12.34
C VAL A 81 -1.21 9.75 11.68
N GLU A 82 -1.68 8.70 12.33
CA GLU A 82 -1.61 7.33 11.80
C GLU A 82 -3.01 6.86 11.46
N VAL A 83 -3.14 6.28 10.27
CA VAL A 83 -4.41 5.74 9.79
C VAL A 83 -4.19 4.32 9.33
N LEU A 84 -4.98 3.40 9.86
CA LEU A 84 -4.93 2.01 9.42
C LEU A 84 -5.70 1.85 8.12
N VAL A 85 -5.06 1.23 7.17
CA VAL A 85 -5.66 0.97 5.85
C VAL A 85 -6.22 -0.44 5.80
#